data_c7f3eb013d3402ff6e045ea9751b22e4
#
_entry.id   c7f3eb013d3402ff6e045ea9751b22e4
#
_cell.length_a   1.000
_cell.length_b   1.000
_cell.length_c   1.000
_cell.angle_alpha   90.00
_cell.angle_beta   90.00
_cell.angle_gamma   90.00
#
_symmetry.space_group_name_H-M   'P 1'
#
loop_
_entity.id
_entity.type
_entity.pdbx_description
1 polymer ?
#
loop_
_entity_poly.entity_id
_entity_poly.type
_entity_poly.pdbx_seq_one_letter_code
_entity_poly.pdbx_strand_id
1 'polypeptide(L)'
;LGDVYKRQVYGTVVPEAFHLAQGFDPAAEPLFQEGCITVQSESAMLVCRVLAPKPGMRVLDACAAPGGKTAYLSMLMENEGRIDAWELHAHRCELTKKTLARLHVKNATVLQRDAAEPHPECEGLYDAVLLDAPCSGLGVHGKPDARYAKAPAVLAELAALQAKLLDCCAAYVKPGGVLVYSTCTISPPENEACARAFLQRHSGFVPADLGAYLPEP
;
A
#
# COMPACT_ATOMS: atom_id res chain seq x y z
N LEU A 1 29.36 0.40 1.01
CA LEU A 1 28.66 1.33 1.93
C LEU A 1 29.11 2.79 1.74
N GLY A 2 30.42 3.07 1.51
CA GLY A 2 30.96 4.44 1.48
C GLY A 2 30.38 5.36 0.39
N ASP A 3 30.09 4.87 -0.81
CA ASP A 3 29.62 5.72 -1.92
C ASP A 3 28.10 5.96 -1.89
N VAL A 4 27.33 5.01 -1.39
CA VAL A 4 25.88 5.18 -1.19
C VAL A 4 25.63 6.21 -0.09
N TYR A 5 26.38 6.18 0.99
CA TYR A 5 26.27 7.14 2.11
C TYR A 5 26.52 8.60 1.69
N LYS A 6 27.41 8.84 0.74
CA LYS A 6 27.72 10.19 0.27
C LYS A 6 26.66 10.81 -0.66
N ARG A 7 25.69 10.00 -1.12
CA ARG A 7 24.64 10.41 -2.07
C ARG A 7 23.25 10.47 -1.46
N GLN A 8 23.14 10.25 -0.14
CA GLN A 8 21.85 10.20 0.57
C GLN A 8 21.44 11.57 1.06
N VAL A 9 20.15 11.88 0.87
CA VAL A 9 19.44 12.93 1.60
C VAL A 9 18.30 12.22 2.33
N TYR A 10 18.22 12.39 3.63
CA TYR A 10 17.17 11.76 4.43
C TYR A 10 15.78 12.22 3.98
N GLY A 11 14.81 11.32 4.06
CA GLY A 11 13.40 11.61 3.83
C GLY A 11 12.91 12.67 4.84
N THR A 12 11.94 13.45 4.43
CA THR A 12 11.40 14.53 5.25
C THR A 12 10.27 14.07 6.17
N VAL A 13 9.59 12.98 5.80
CA VAL A 13 8.38 12.49 6.47
C VAL A 13 8.57 11.11 7.10
N VAL A 14 9.37 10.26 6.44
CA VAL A 14 9.60 8.87 6.88
C VAL A 14 11.06 8.70 7.29
N PRO A 15 11.35 8.41 8.58
CA PRO A 15 12.73 8.36 9.10
C PRO A 15 13.63 7.32 8.41
N GLU A 16 13.07 6.21 7.93
CA GLU A 16 13.80 5.14 7.24
C GLU A 16 14.03 5.43 5.75
N ALA A 17 13.36 6.48 5.22
CA ALA A 17 13.51 6.88 3.83
C ALA A 17 14.78 7.70 3.63
N PHE A 18 15.39 7.53 2.47
CA PHE A 18 16.44 8.41 2.00
C PHE A 18 16.29 8.63 0.50
N HIS A 19 16.62 9.83 0.06
CA HIS A 19 16.65 10.20 -1.34
C HIS A 19 18.07 10.11 -1.88
N LEU A 20 18.22 9.62 -3.09
CA LEU A 20 19.50 9.62 -3.77
C LEU A 20 19.65 10.92 -4.57
N ALA A 21 20.74 11.65 -4.35
CA ALA A 21 21.03 12.88 -5.08
C ALA A 21 21.35 12.66 -6.58
N GLN A 22 21.64 11.42 -6.98
CA GLN A 22 21.96 11.05 -8.35
C GLN A 22 21.22 9.78 -8.75
N GLY A 23 21.07 9.57 -10.07
CA GLY A 23 20.47 8.37 -10.63
C GLY A 23 21.12 7.09 -10.10
N PHE A 24 20.30 6.08 -9.90
CA PHE A 24 20.64 4.81 -9.29
C PHE A 24 20.13 3.70 -10.21
N ASP A 25 20.99 2.73 -10.52
CA ASP A 25 20.60 1.51 -11.22
C ASP A 25 20.44 0.37 -10.20
N PRO A 26 19.18 -0.02 -9.89
CA PRO A 26 18.94 -1.11 -8.93
C PRO A 26 19.61 -2.43 -9.33
N ALA A 27 19.76 -2.68 -10.63
CA ALA A 27 20.33 -3.94 -11.12
C ALA A 27 21.86 -4.02 -10.88
N ALA A 28 22.52 -2.87 -10.76
CA ALA A 28 23.96 -2.79 -10.51
C ALA A 28 24.31 -2.59 -9.04
N GLU A 29 23.32 -2.36 -8.17
CA GLU A 29 23.54 -2.02 -6.75
C GLU A 29 23.50 -3.27 -5.85
N PRO A 30 24.62 -3.68 -5.23
CA PRO A 30 24.67 -4.86 -4.37
C PRO A 30 23.67 -4.81 -3.22
N LEU A 31 23.52 -3.68 -2.53
CA LEU A 31 22.58 -3.55 -1.41
C LEU A 31 21.12 -3.75 -1.84
N PHE A 32 20.78 -3.38 -3.09
CA PHE A 32 19.47 -3.68 -3.63
C PHE A 32 19.29 -5.17 -3.93
N GLN A 33 20.30 -5.79 -4.53
CA GLN A 33 20.27 -7.23 -4.85
C GLN A 33 20.22 -8.09 -3.59
N GLU A 34 20.97 -7.71 -2.55
CA GLU A 34 20.97 -8.35 -1.24
C GLU A 34 19.72 -8.08 -0.41
N GLY A 35 18.81 -7.22 -0.87
CA GLY A 35 17.57 -6.91 -0.16
C GLY A 35 17.71 -5.96 1.03
N CYS A 36 18.87 -5.31 1.18
CA CYS A 36 19.10 -4.31 2.24
C CYS A 36 18.37 -3.00 1.99
N ILE A 37 18.12 -2.67 0.71
CA ILE A 37 17.36 -1.48 0.30
C ILE A 37 16.35 -1.81 -0.79
N THR A 38 15.34 -0.96 -0.93
CA THR A 38 14.38 -1.05 -2.02
C THR A 38 13.96 0.34 -2.50
N VAL A 39 13.44 0.40 -3.74
CA VAL A 39 12.93 1.66 -4.32
C VAL A 39 11.44 1.77 -4.01
N GLN A 40 11.09 2.82 -3.29
CA GLN A 40 9.69 3.13 -2.96
C GLN A 40 9.53 4.64 -2.77
N SER A 41 8.38 5.20 -3.14
CA SER A 41 8.10 6.60 -2.81
C SER A 41 7.82 6.77 -1.31
N GLU A 42 8.26 7.89 -0.75
CA GLU A 42 8.02 8.21 0.66
C GLU A 42 6.51 8.27 0.98
N SER A 43 5.68 8.73 0.04
CA SER A 43 4.23 8.71 0.17
C SER A 43 3.64 7.29 0.31
N ALA A 44 4.20 6.31 -0.42
CA ALA A 44 3.78 4.92 -0.29
C ALA A 44 4.21 4.30 1.06
N MET A 45 5.35 4.73 1.60
CA MET A 45 5.79 4.35 2.94
C MET A 45 4.88 4.98 4.01
N LEU A 46 4.51 6.26 3.85
CA LEU A 46 3.62 6.96 4.77
C LEU A 46 2.28 6.24 4.94
N VAL A 47 1.70 5.71 3.86
CA VAL A 47 0.46 4.91 3.90
C VAL A 47 0.59 3.71 4.85
N CYS A 48 1.73 3.01 4.82
CA CYS A 48 1.99 1.89 5.73
C CYS A 48 2.17 2.34 7.18
N ARG A 49 2.80 3.51 7.40
CA ARG A 49 2.93 4.08 8.75
C ARG A 49 1.61 4.53 9.34
N VAL A 50 0.72 5.07 8.51
CA VAL A 50 -0.67 5.41 8.90
C VAL A 50 -1.44 4.18 9.34
N LEU A 51 -1.23 3.03 8.69
CA LEU A 51 -1.83 1.76 9.13
C LEU A 51 -1.34 1.35 10.52
N ALA A 52 -0.12 1.77 10.90
CA ALA A 52 0.52 1.55 12.18
C ALA A 52 0.52 0.07 12.63
N PRO A 53 0.92 -0.89 11.76
CA PRO A 53 0.94 -2.29 12.14
C PRO A 53 1.97 -2.53 13.24
N LYS A 54 1.68 -3.49 14.12
CA LYS A 54 2.57 -3.86 15.24
C LYS A 54 2.99 -5.32 15.12
N PRO A 55 4.16 -5.70 15.68
CA PRO A 55 4.54 -7.10 15.81
C PRO A 55 3.41 -7.95 16.39
N GLY A 56 3.20 -9.13 15.83
CA GLY A 56 2.15 -10.06 16.25
C GLY A 56 0.76 -9.84 15.66
N MET A 57 0.49 -8.71 15.01
CA MET A 57 -0.80 -8.45 14.34
C MET A 57 -1.03 -9.36 13.13
N ARG A 58 -2.30 -9.52 12.78
CA ARG A 58 -2.71 -10.07 11.49
C ARG A 58 -3.17 -8.93 10.57
N VAL A 59 -2.46 -8.76 9.47
CA VAL A 59 -2.65 -7.66 8.52
C VAL A 59 -3.07 -8.20 7.16
N LEU A 60 -3.98 -7.50 6.48
CA LEU A 60 -4.30 -7.72 5.07
C LEU A 60 -3.74 -6.57 4.23
N ASP A 61 -3.00 -6.90 3.18
CA ASP A 61 -2.69 -6.02 2.05
C ASP A 61 -3.54 -6.47 0.86
N ALA A 62 -4.64 -5.78 0.61
CA ALA A 62 -5.72 -6.24 -0.27
C ALA A 62 -5.38 -6.09 -1.77
N CYS A 63 -4.38 -5.25 -2.13
CA CYS A 63 -3.92 -5.01 -3.50
C CYS A 63 -2.39 -4.94 -3.53
N ALA A 64 -1.74 -6.03 -3.15
CA ALA A 64 -0.35 -6.05 -2.68
C ALA A 64 0.72 -5.79 -3.76
N ALA A 65 0.45 -6.12 -5.03
CA ALA A 65 1.50 -6.08 -6.04
C ALA A 65 2.00 -4.66 -6.35
N PRO A 66 3.30 -4.50 -6.52
CA PRO A 66 4.37 -5.50 -6.65
C PRO A 66 5.06 -5.94 -5.34
N GLY A 67 4.47 -5.68 -4.17
CA GLY A 67 4.96 -6.15 -2.88
C GLY A 67 5.76 -5.14 -2.06
N GLY A 68 5.95 -3.92 -2.54
CA GLY A 68 6.72 -2.89 -1.82
C GLY A 68 6.07 -2.48 -0.50
N LYS A 69 4.75 -2.24 -0.49
CA LYS A 69 4.00 -1.92 0.74
C LYS A 69 3.97 -3.12 1.69
N THR A 70 3.69 -4.32 1.17
CA THR A 70 3.73 -5.56 1.96
C THR A 70 5.08 -5.75 2.68
N ALA A 71 6.19 -5.53 1.96
CA ALA A 71 7.54 -5.64 2.54
C ALA A 71 7.77 -4.58 3.62
N TYR A 72 7.32 -3.37 3.41
CA TYR A 72 7.46 -2.30 4.41
C TYR A 72 6.57 -2.53 5.64
N LEU A 73 5.34 -3.06 5.45
CA LEU A 73 4.49 -3.52 6.56
C LEU A 73 5.20 -4.61 7.37
N SER A 74 5.82 -5.60 6.70
CA SER A 74 6.61 -6.65 7.38
C SER A 74 7.77 -6.08 8.19
N MET A 75 8.48 -5.07 7.65
CA MET A 75 9.54 -4.38 8.37
C MET A 75 9.02 -3.67 9.61
N LEU A 76 7.91 -2.93 9.52
CA LEU A 76 7.25 -2.27 10.66
C LEU A 76 6.76 -3.27 11.72
N MET A 77 6.42 -4.49 11.31
CA MET A 77 6.04 -5.60 12.17
C MET A 77 7.24 -6.44 12.66
N GLU A 78 8.47 -6.06 12.37
CA GLU A 78 9.69 -6.79 12.75
C GLU A 78 9.70 -8.25 12.25
N ASN A 79 9.05 -8.52 11.10
CA ASN A 79 8.81 -9.88 10.58
C ASN A 79 8.01 -10.80 11.53
N GLU A 80 7.26 -10.24 12.48
CA GLU A 80 6.40 -10.97 13.40
C GLU A 80 4.92 -10.84 13.02
N GLY A 81 4.09 -11.78 13.50
CA GLY A 81 2.67 -11.82 13.14
C GLY A 81 2.43 -12.42 11.75
N ARG A 82 1.41 -11.92 11.05
CA ARG A 82 1.05 -12.45 9.72
C ARG A 82 0.53 -11.37 8.80
N ILE A 83 0.99 -11.37 7.55
CA ILE A 83 0.45 -10.55 6.47
C ILE A 83 -0.13 -11.47 5.40
N ASP A 84 -1.41 -11.33 5.10
CA ASP A 84 -2.03 -11.93 3.92
C ASP A 84 -1.99 -10.87 2.80
N ALA A 85 -1.24 -11.13 1.74
CA ALA A 85 -1.02 -10.22 0.62
C ALA A 85 -1.82 -10.72 -0.59
N TRP A 86 -2.90 -10.01 -0.95
CA TRP A 86 -3.80 -10.42 -2.03
C TRP A 86 -3.49 -9.69 -3.32
N GLU A 87 -3.58 -10.42 -4.41
CA GLU A 87 -3.44 -9.88 -5.76
C GLU A 87 -4.30 -10.69 -6.73
N LEU A 88 -5.01 -10.01 -7.61
CA LEU A 88 -5.93 -10.61 -8.58
C LEU A 88 -5.19 -11.44 -9.63
N HIS A 89 -4.05 -10.94 -10.12
CA HIS A 89 -3.37 -11.50 -11.29
C HIS A 89 -2.20 -12.41 -10.90
N ALA A 90 -2.21 -13.65 -11.37
CA ALA A 90 -1.17 -14.64 -11.06
C ALA A 90 0.26 -14.17 -11.35
N HIS A 91 0.50 -13.52 -12.50
CA HIS A 91 1.83 -13.00 -12.84
C HIS A 91 2.31 -11.91 -11.87
N ARG A 92 1.40 -11.10 -11.31
CA ARG A 92 1.73 -10.09 -10.30
C ARG A 92 1.93 -10.72 -8.92
N CYS A 93 1.23 -11.82 -8.60
CA CYS A 93 1.53 -12.62 -7.42
C CYS A 93 2.97 -13.12 -7.44
N GLU A 94 3.45 -13.65 -8.57
CA GLU A 94 4.84 -14.10 -8.71
C GLU A 94 5.85 -12.96 -8.59
N LEU A 95 5.53 -11.79 -9.13
CA LEU A 95 6.36 -10.60 -8.93
C LEU A 95 6.44 -10.21 -7.44
N THR A 96 5.30 -10.20 -6.76
CA THR A 96 5.20 -9.92 -5.32
C THR A 96 6.03 -10.92 -4.52
N LYS A 97 5.91 -12.23 -4.78
CA LYS A 97 6.71 -13.27 -4.12
C LYS A 97 8.22 -13.03 -4.29
N LYS A 98 8.67 -12.67 -5.51
CA LYS A 98 10.09 -12.35 -5.79
C LYS A 98 10.55 -11.13 -5.00
N THR A 99 9.72 -10.08 -4.93
CA THR A 99 10.02 -8.87 -4.14
C THR A 99 10.18 -9.22 -2.65
N LEU A 100 9.22 -9.96 -2.09
CA LEU A 100 9.24 -10.34 -0.67
C LEU A 100 10.41 -11.25 -0.33
N ALA A 101 10.73 -12.22 -1.20
CA ALA A 101 11.89 -13.10 -1.03
C ALA A 101 13.21 -12.33 -1.03
N ARG A 102 13.40 -11.39 -1.98
CA ARG A 102 14.59 -10.53 -2.04
C ARG A 102 14.74 -9.68 -0.77
N LEU A 103 13.63 -9.18 -0.23
CA LEU A 103 13.61 -8.32 0.98
C LEU A 103 13.53 -9.13 2.29
N HIS A 104 13.76 -10.44 2.22
CA HIS A 104 13.79 -11.34 3.40
C HIS A 104 12.52 -11.32 4.26
N VAL A 105 11.37 -11.06 3.65
CA VAL A 105 10.07 -11.08 4.32
C VAL A 105 9.69 -12.54 4.65
N LYS A 106 9.37 -12.81 5.92
CA LYS A 106 9.08 -14.17 6.41
C LYS A 106 7.64 -14.33 6.88
N ASN A 107 6.97 -13.25 7.26
CA ASN A 107 5.63 -13.26 7.85
C ASN A 107 4.51 -12.93 6.85
N ALA A 108 4.79 -12.85 5.53
CA ALA A 108 3.80 -12.58 4.51
C ALA A 108 3.50 -13.78 3.62
N THR A 109 2.22 -14.00 3.31
CA THR A 109 1.75 -15.01 2.37
C THR A 109 1.04 -14.34 1.20
N VAL A 110 1.53 -14.58 -0.02
CA VAL A 110 0.91 -14.04 -1.24
C VAL A 110 -0.17 -15.00 -1.72
N LEU A 111 -1.39 -14.49 -1.85
CA LEU A 111 -2.57 -15.23 -2.27
C LEU A 111 -3.16 -14.60 -3.54
N GLN A 112 -3.42 -15.43 -4.56
CA GLN A 112 -4.19 -14.97 -5.70
C GLN A 112 -5.65 -14.90 -5.29
N ARG A 113 -6.17 -13.69 -5.05
CA ARG A 113 -7.55 -13.42 -4.65
C ARG A 113 -8.05 -12.11 -5.25
N ASP A 114 -9.34 -12.09 -5.57
CA ASP A 114 -10.03 -10.85 -5.92
C ASP A 114 -10.58 -10.22 -4.64
N ALA A 115 -10.01 -9.09 -4.23
CA ALA A 115 -10.46 -8.35 -3.06
C ALA A 115 -11.82 -7.66 -3.26
N ALA A 116 -12.31 -7.58 -4.52
CA ALA A 116 -13.65 -7.09 -4.82
C ALA A 116 -14.74 -8.17 -4.67
N GLU A 117 -14.38 -9.42 -4.44
CA GLU A 117 -15.33 -10.49 -4.14
C GLU A 117 -15.38 -10.76 -2.63
N PRO A 118 -16.58 -11.09 -2.09
CA PRO A 118 -16.70 -11.42 -0.67
C PRO A 118 -15.96 -12.72 -0.31
N HIS A 119 -15.23 -12.68 0.81
CA HIS A 119 -14.54 -13.83 1.40
C HIS A 119 -15.01 -14.01 2.85
N PRO A 120 -16.14 -14.69 3.09
CA PRO A 120 -16.75 -14.81 4.43
C PRO A 120 -15.81 -15.39 5.48
N GLU A 121 -14.89 -16.27 5.07
CA GLU A 121 -13.88 -16.86 5.95
C GLU A 121 -12.86 -15.83 6.49
N CYS A 122 -12.86 -14.63 5.95
CA CYS A 122 -11.98 -13.53 6.35
C CYS A 122 -12.69 -12.45 7.19
N GLU A 123 -14.00 -12.56 7.40
CA GLU A 123 -14.77 -11.56 8.15
C GLU A 123 -14.24 -11.40 9.58
N GLY A 124 -14.01 -10.13 9.97
CA GLY A 124 -13.50 -9.79 11.30
C GLY A 124 -12.16 -10.43 11.67
N LEU A 125 -11.32 -10.76 10.68
CA LEU A 125 -10.11 -11.55 10.88
C LEU A 125 -8.85 -10.72 11.09
N TYR A 126 -8.81 -9.48 10.57
CA TYR A 126 -7.59 -8.69 10.52
C TYR A 126 -7.61 -7.52 11.52
N ASP A 127 -6.49 -7.34 12.20
CA ASP A 127 -6.28 -6.20 13.10
C ASP A 127 -6.12 -4.90 12.31
N ALA A 128 -5.54 -5.00 11.09
CA ALA A 128 -5.36 -3.89 10.18
C ALA A 128 -5.50 -4.34 8.72
N VAL A 129 -6.15 -3.52 7.89
CA VAL A 129 -6.36 -3.77 6.46
C VAL A 129 -5.84 -2.57 5.66
N LEU A 130 -4.93 -2.83 4.74
CA LEU A 130 -4.49 -1.86 3.74
C LEU A 130 -5.22 -2.13 2.43
N LEU A 131 -5.91 -1.12 1.93
CA LEU A 131 -6.45 -1.08 0.57
C LEU A 131 -5.77 0.05 -0.21
N ASP A 132 -4.61 -0.26 -0.82
CA ASP A 132 -3.98 0.61 -1.82
C ASP A 132 -4.62 0.31 -3.18
N ALA A 133 -5.73 0.97 -3.45
CA ALA A 133 -6.67 0.59 -4.49
C ALA A 133 -6.12 0.86 -5.90
N PRO A 134 -6.46 0.01 -6.88
CA PRO A 134 -6.23 0.34 -8.28
C PRO A 134 -6.95 1.64 -8.62
N CYS A 135 -6.25 2.57 -9.27
CA CYS A 135 -6.75 3.91 -9.54
C CYS A 135 -6.27 4.46 -10.88
N SER A 136 -6.73 5.63 -11.24
CA SER A 136 -6.35 6.29 -12.51
C SER A 136 -4.88 6.69 -12.57
N GLY A 137 -4.20 6.86 -11.42
CA GLY A 137 -2.79 7.24 -11.35
C GLY A 137 -2.51 8.69 -11.73
N LEU A 138 -3.52 9.57 -11.70
CA LEU A 138 -3.39 10.99 -12.12
C LEU A 138 -2.50 11.82 -11.17
N GLY A 139 -2.11 11.28 -10.01
CA GLY A 139 -1.17 11.92 -9.08
C GLY A 139 0.29 11.50 -9.27
N VAL A 140 0.58 10.57 -10.19
CA VAL A 140 1.94 10.06 -10.39
C VAL A 140 2.70 10.91 -11.41
N HIS A 141 3.70 11.66 -10.93
CA HIS A 141 4.60 12.40 -11.82
C HIS A 141 5.51 11.44 -12.61
N GLY A 142 5.66 11.71 -13.92
CA GLY A 142 6.60 10.99 -14.78
C GLY A 142 6.07 9.76 -15.50
N LYS A 143 4.82 9.34 -15.31
CA LYS A 143 4.17 8.32 -16.16
C LYS A 143 3.48 9.02 -17.35
N PRO A 144 3.91 8.77 -18.60
CA PRO A 144 3.28 9.37 -19.79
C PRO A 144 1.78 9.09 -19.85
N ASP A 145 1.37 7.88 -19.48
CA ASP A 145 -0.02 7.42 -19.55
C ASP A 145 -0.97 8.15 -18.59
N ALA A 146 -0.46 8.74 -17.50
CA ALA A 146 -1.27 9.55 -16.60
C ALA A 146 -1.69 10.90 -17.22
N ARG A 147 -0.93 11.40 -18.20
CA ARG A 147 -1.19 12.68 -18.86
C ARG A 147 -2.18 12.58 -20.02
N TYR A 148 -2.34 11.40 -20.61
CA TYR A 148 -3.19 11.19 -21.78
C TYR A 148 -4.48 10.50 -21.36
N ALA A 149 -5.38 11.30 -20.78
CA ALA A 149 -6.82 11.12 -20.70
C ALA A 149 -7.31 9.66 -20.63
N LYS A 150 -7.36 9.10 -19.43
CA LYS A 150 -8.36 8.05 -19.23
C LYS A 150 -9.73 8.67 -19.49
N ALA A 151 -10.51 8.04 -20.39
CA ALA A 151 -11.84 8.52 -20.70
C ALA A 151 -12.68 8.64 -19.40
N PRO A 152 -13.60 9.61 -19.30
CA PRO A 152 -14.44 9.78 -18.12
C PRO A 152 -15.14 8.49 -17.67
N ALA A 153 -15.51 7.61 -18.61
CA ALA A 153 -16.07 6.28 -18.32
C ALA A 153 -15.12 5.40 -17.48
N VAL A 154 -13.83 5.39 -17.80
CA VAL A 154 -12.82 4.62 -17.04
C VAL A 154 -12.66 5.15 -15.61
N LEU A 155 -12.74 6.46 -15.40
CA LEU A 155 -12.71 7.04 -14.06
C LEU A 155 -13.94 6.62 -13.23
N ALA A 156 -15.11 6.58 -13.83
CA ALA A 156 -16.33 6.12 -13.18
C ALA A 156 -16.27 4.61 -12.84
N GLU A 157 -15.75 3.79 -13.74
CA GLU A 157 -15.53 2.36 -13.50
C GLU A 157 -14.55 2.12 -12.34
N LEU A 158 -13.45 2.87 -12.28
CA LEU A 158 -12.47 2.78 -11.20
C LEU A 158 -13.07 3.22 -9.86
N ALA A 159 -13.83 4.30 -9.82
CA ALA A 159 -14.50 4.74 -8.59
C ALA A 159 -15.53 3.70 -8.09
N ALA A 160 -16.27 3.06 -9.01
CA ALA A 160 -17.20 1.98 -8.66
C ALA A 160 -16.47 0.75 -8.12
N LEU A 161 -15.35 0.37 -8.74
CA LEU A 161 -14.50 -0.73 -8.26
C LEU A 161 -13.94 -0.44 -6.87
N GLN A 162 -13.44 0.78 -6.64
CA GLN A 162 -12.90 1.20 -5.34
C GLN A 162 -13.97 1.16 -4.25
N ALA A 163 -15.21 1.58 -4.54
CA ALA A 163 -16.32 1.47 -3.61
C ALA A 163 -16.59 -0.01 -3.24
N LYS A 164 -16.62 -0.90 -4.22
CA LYS A 164 -16.80 -2.35 -4.00
C LYS A 164 -15.66 -2.95 -3.15
N LEU A 165 -14.41 -2.59 -3.47
CA LEU A 165 -13.23 -3.02 -2.71
C LEU A 165 -13.30 -2.55 -1.25
N LEU A 166 -13.68 -1.29 -1.00
CA LEU A 166 -13.85 -0.74 0.34
C LEU A 166 -14.92 -1.50 1.13
N ASP A 167 -16.08 -1.77 0.50
CA ASP A 167 -17.18 -2.49 1.16
C ASP A 167 -16.75 -3.92 1.54
N CYS A 168 -16.03 -4.64 0.67
CA CYS A 168 -15.49 -5.96 0.97
C CYS A 168 -14.42 -5.90 2.07
N CYS A 169 -13.44 -5.01 1.95
CA CYS A 169 -12.36 -4.87 2.92
C CYS A 169 -12.85 -4.49 4.32
N ALA A 170 -13.92 -3.69 4.40
CA ALA A 170 -14.53 -3.31 5.68
C ALA A 170 -15.00 -4.53 6.50
N ALA A 171 -15.57 -5.53 5.83
CA ALA A 171 -16.03 -6.75 6.49
C ALA A 171 -14.89 -7.56 7.13
N TYR A 172 -13.67 -7.40 6.63
CA TYR A 172 -12.51 -8.17 7.11
C TYR A 172 -11.85 -7.58 8.35
N VAL A 173 -12.15 -6.32 8.67
CA VAL A 173 -11.57 -5.61 9.82
C VAL A 173 -12.22 -6.08 11.12
N LYS A 174 -11.42 -6.43 12.11
CA LYS A 174 -11.90 -6.72 13.48
C LYS A 174 -12.58 -5.49 14.10
N PRO A 175 -13.53 -5.66 15.02
CA PRO A 175 -13.96 -4.56 15.87
C PRO A 175 -12.76 -3.88 16.56
N GLY A 176 -12.66 -2.55 16.40
CA GLY A 176 -11.51 -1.78 16.89
C GLY A 176 -10.25 -1.84 16.03
N GLY A 177 -10.30 -2.56 14.90
CA GLY A 177 -9.21 -2.59 13.91
C GLY A 177 -9.17 -1.36 13.03
N VAL A 178 -8.18 -1.30 12.12
CA VAL A 178 -7.90 -0.16 11.25
C VAL A 178 -8.06 -0.54 9.79
N LEU A 179 -8.73 0.30 9.00
CA LEU A 179 -8.78 0.25 7.55
C LEU A 179 -8.11 1.51 6.98
N VAL A 180 -7.05 1.32 6.21
CA VAL A 180 -6.43 2.41 5.44
C VAL A 180 -6.77 2.25 3.98
N TYR A 181 -7.37 3.29 3.41
CA TYR A 181 -7.65 3.43 1.99
C TYR A 181 -6.69 4.43 1.37
N SER A 182 -6.02 4.05 0.30
CA SER A 182 -5.09 4.92 -0.43
C SER A 182 -5.22 4.74 -1.94
N THR A 183 -4.89 5.80 -2.66
CA THR A 183 -4.78 5.82 -4.12
C THR A 183 -3.59 6.67 -4.55
N CYS A 184 -3.10 6.48 -5.76
CA CYS A 184 -2.08 7.34 -6.37
C CYS A 184 -2.70 8.33 -7.39
N THR A 185 -3.92 8.78 -7.17
CA THR A 185 -4.63 9.74 -8.01
C THR A 185 -5.01 11.01 -7.24
N ILE A 186 -5.21 12.10 -7.95
CA ILE A 186 -5.79 13.35 -7.43
C ILE A 186 -7.27 13.53 -7.76
N SER A 187 -7.89 12.51 -8.35
CA SER A 187 -9.31 12.50 -8.76
C SER A 187 -10.24 12.47 -7.55
N PRO A 188 -11.07 13.50 -7.28
CA PRO A 188 -11.96 13.51 -6.12
C PRO A 188 -12.94 12.33 -6.06
N PRO A 189 -13.54 11.85 -7.17
CA PRO A 189 -14.38 10.65 -7.16
C PRO A 189 -13.68 9.38 -6.66
N GLU A 190 -12.36 9.28 -6.85
CA GLU A 190 -11.54 8.14 -6.43
C GLU A 190 -10.94 8.32 -5.03
N ASN A 191 -11.05 9.48 -4.41
CA ASN A 191 -10.49 9.83 -3.11
C ASN A 191 -11.58 10.21 -2.10
N GLU A 192 -11.68 11.51 -1.78
CA GLU A 192 -12.55 11.99 -0.71
C GLU A 192 -14.03 11.70 -0.93
N ALA A 193 -14.51 11.70 -2.17
CA ALA A 193 -15.91 11.37 -2.46
C ALA A 193 -16.18 9.87 -2.21
N CYS A 194 -15.25 9.00 -2.61
CA CYS A 194 -15.32 7.56 -2.35
C CYS A 194 -15.30 7.27 -0.84
N ALA A 195 -14.34 7.83 -0.11
CA ALA A 195 -14.23 7.66 1.33
C ALA A 195 -15.46 8.21 2.08
N ARG A 196 -15.98 9.37 1.69
CA ARG A 196 -17.19 9.97 2.28
C ARG A 196 -18.42 9.09 2.06
N ALA A 197 -18.60 8.58 0.84
CA ALA A 197 -19.70 7.68 0.52
C ALA A 197 -19.59 6.35 1.29
N PHE A 198 -18.38 5.84 1.49
CA PHE A 198 -18.12 4.67 2.33
C PHE A 198 -18.57 4.92 3.78
N LEU A 199 -18.14 6.01 4.40
CA LEU A 199 -18.53 6.35 5.80
C LEU A 199 -20.03 6.53 5.98
N GLN A 200 -20.75 6.99 4.95
CA GLN A 200 -22.20 7.06 5.00
C GLN A 200 -22.90 5.68 5.02
N ARG A 201 -22.28 4.67 4.37
CA ARG A 201 -22.80 3.29 4.35
C ARG A 201 -22.36 2.45 5.54
N HIS A 202 -21.22 2.77 6.13
CA HIS A 202 -20.57 1.99 7.19
C HIS A 202 -20.45 2.80 8.49
N SER A 203 -21.56 2.96 9.21
CA SER A 203 -21.64 3.75 10.45
C SER A 203 -20.75 3.23 11.61
N GLY A 204 -20.24 2.01 11.51
CA GLY A 204 -19.26 1.44 12.44
C GLY A 204 -17.84 1.94 12.25
N PHE A 205 -17.55 2.65 11.15
CA PHE A 205 -16.24 3.24 10.88
C PHE A 205 -16.26 4.74 11.18
N VAL A 206 -15.21 5.21 11.81
CA VAL A 206 -14.98 6.63 12.09
C VAL A 206 -13.64 7.07 11.49
N PRO A 207 -13.54 8.28 10.92
CA PRO A 207 -12.27 8.78 10.42
C PRO A 207 -11.26 8.90 11.55
N ALA A 208 -10.01 8.46 11.31
CA ALA A 208 -8.91 8.71 12.20
C ALA A 208 -8.24 10.05 11.89
N ASP A 209 -7.70 10.70 12.93
CA ASP A 209 -6.86 11.89 12.74
C ASP A 209 -5.49 11.47 12.18
N LEU A 210 -5.12 12.04 11.04
CA LEU A 210 -3.85 11.81 10.37
C LEU A 210 -2.78 12.86 10.71
N GLY A 211 -3.11 13.86 11.51
CA GLY A 211 -2.20 14.98 11.83
C GLY A 211 -0.85 14.54 12.35
N ALA A 212 -0.81 13.47 13.15
CA ALA A 212 0.44 12.94 13.71
C ALA A 212 1.37 12.26 12.64
N TYR A 213 0.87 12.00 11.44
CA TYR A 213 1.62 11.32 10.36
C TYR A 213 2.00 12.27 9.23
N LEU A 214 1.42 13.46 9.19
CA LEU A 214 1.69 14.44 8.15
C LEU A 214 2.77 15.42 8.60
N PRO A 215 3.64 15.92 7.69
CA PRO A 215 4.56 16.98 8.03
C PRO A 215 3.79 18.22 8.48
N GLU A 216 4.35 18.95 9.43
CA GLU A 216 3.80 20.27 9.79
C GLU A 216 3.79 21.18 8.55
N PRO A 217 2.73 21.98 8.36
CA PRO A 217 2.59 22.84 7.20
C PRO A 217 3.64 23.96 7.13
#